data_bce125eaf2b7b928b1681983cb14f357
#
_entry.id   bce125eaf2b7b928b1681983cb14f357
#
_cell.length_a   1.000
_cell.length_b   1.000
_cell.length_c   1.000
_cell.angle_alpha   90.00
_cell.angle_beta   90.00
_cell.angle_gamma   90.00
#
_symmetry.space_group_name_H-M   'P 1'
#
loop_
_entity.id
_entity.type
_entity.pdbx_description
1 polymer ?
#
loop_
_entity_poly.entity_id
_entity_poly.type
_entity_poly.pdbx_seq_one_letter_code
_entity_poly.pdbx_strand_id
1 'polypeptide(L)'
;MRDGFPFPYTLDDAHTWLNMAVKETKHLLLAIEVEGEAAGGIGIIFKENVYRLSAETGYWLGEKHWRKGITSEAIAKLSDYIFEKTEIVRIYAEIFSPNMPSMKTISKAGFVLEAINKNAVFKNGVLMDQHVYCRLR
;
A
#
# COMPACT_ATOMS: atom_id res chain seq x y z
N MET A 1 -10.11 -1.70 6.08
CA MET A 1 -10.24 -0.97 4.81
C MET A 1 -10.64 0.46 5.10
N ARG A 2 -10.03 1.40 4.45
CA ARG A 2 -10.35 2.82 4.58
C ARG A 2 -11.49 3.19 3.63
N ASP A 3 -12.29 4.18 4.00
CA ASP A 3 -13.39 4.66 3.18
C ASP A 3 -12.86 5.47 1.98
N GLY A 4 -13.71 5.68 0.98
CA GLY A 4 -13.41 6.54 -0.16
C GLY A 4 -12.57 5.90 -1.27
N PHE A 5 -12.51 4.58 -1.29
CA PHE A 5 -11.78 3.85 -2.32
C PHE A 5 -12.57 3.88 -3.64
N PRO A 6 -12.04 4.48 -4.74
CA PRO A 6 -12.76 4.52 -6.01
C PRO A 6 -12.81 3.13 -6.66
N PHE A 7 -13.96 2.82 -7.26
CA PHE A 7 -14.18 1.52 -7.88
C PHE A 7 -15.21 1.63 -9.01
N PRO A 8 -14.99 1.06 -10.20
CA PRO A 8 -13.73 0.45 -10.65
C PRO A 8 -12.70 1.51 -11.04
N TYR A 9 -11.43 1.10 -11.11
CA TYR A 9 -10.34 1.98 -11.49
C TYR A 9 -9.59 1.37 -12.67
N THR A 10 -9.45 2.12 -13.76
CA THR A 10 -8.75 1.66 -14.97
C THR A 10 -7.27 2.00 -14.91
N LEU A 11 -6.48 1.40 -15.81
CA LEU A 11 -5.06 1.72 -15.93
C LEU A 11 -4.84 3.19 -16.34
N ASP A 12 -5.69 3.71 -17.23
CA ASP A 12 -5.62 5.12 -17.64
C ASP A 12 -5.92 6.06 -16.50
N ASP A 13 -6.91 5.72 -15.66
CA ASP A 13 -7.21 6.47 -14.45
C ASP A 13 -6.02 6.45 -13.51
N ALA A 14 -5.32 5.32 -13.40
CA ALA A 14 -4.13 5.18 -12.59
C ALA A 14 -3.03 6.14 -13.05
N HIS A 15 -2.76 6.21 -14.34
CA HIS A 15 -1.76 7.13 -14.89
C HIS A 15 -2.13 8.59 -14.66
N THR A 16 -3.39 8.94 -14.86
CA THR A 16 -3.89 10.29 -14.60
C THR A 16 -3.71 10.66 -13.14
N TRP A 17 -4.12 9.78 -12.23
CA TRP A 17 -3.99 9.98 -10.80
C TRP A 17 -2.54 10.13 -10.37
N LEU A 18 -1.64 9.31 -10.91
CA LEU A 18 -0.23 9.39 -10.58
C LEU A 18 0.36 10.75 -10.95
N ASN A 19 0.05 11.25 -12.14
CA ASN A 19 0.50 12.57 -12.57
C ASN A 19 -0.02 13.68 -11.66
N MET A 20 -1.28 13.60 -11.26
CA MET A 20 -1.87 14.55 -10.32
C MET A 20 -1.26 14.43 -8.93
N ALA A 21 -1.09 13.21 -8.43
CA ALA A 21 -0.52 12.96 -7.11
C ALA A 21 0.89 13.51 -6.98
N VAL A 22 1.72 13.34 -8.00
CA VAL A 22 3.09 13.87 -8.02
C VAL A 22 3.07 15.40 -7.91
N LYS A 23 2.12 16.07 -8.58
CA LYS A 23 2.03 17.53 -8.57
C LYS A 23 1.40 18.10 -7.30
N GLU A 24 0.40 17.41 -6.77
CA GLU A 24 -0.47 17.95 -5.71
C GLU A 24 -0.30 17.25 -4.36
N THR A 25 0.62 16.30 -4.25
CA THR A 25 0.85 15.48 -3.03
C THR A 25 -0.41 14.78 -2.54
N LYS A 26 -1.25 14.29 -3.46
CA LYS A 26 -2.49 13.59 -3.15
C LYS A 26 -2.30 12.08 -3.07
N HIS A 27 -3.38 11.39 -2.71
CA HIS A 27 -3.40 9.92 -2.66
C HIS A 27 -3.52 9.33 -4.06
N LEU A 28 -2.86 8.21 -4.27
CA LEU A 28 -3.01 7.39 -5.46
C LEU A 28 -3.75 6.12 -5.07
N LEU A 29 -4.89 5.85 -5.72
CA LEU A 29 -5.70 4.67 -5.44
C LEU A 29 -5.90 3.90 -6.73
N LEU A 30 -5.42 2.65 -6.76
CA LEU A 30 -5.46 1.79 -7.94
C LEU A 30 -6.25 0.52 -7.66
N ALA A 31 -6.96 0.03 -8.69
CA ALA A 31 -7.56 -1.29 -8.64
C ALA A 31 -6.55 -2.34 -9.07
N ILE A 32 -6.58 -3.49 -8.38
CA ILE A 32 -5.85 -4.68 -8.82
C ILE A 32 -6.82 -5.47 -9.69
N GLU A 33 -6.48 -5.61 -10.97
CA GLU A 33 -7.29 -6.33 -11.94
C GLU A 33 -6.71 -7.72 -12.17
N VAL A 34 -7.57 -8.73 -12.11
CA VAL A 34 -7.21 -10.12 -12.41
C VAL A 34 -8.22 -10.66 -13.43
N GLU A 35 -7.73 -11.06 -14.59
CA GLU A 35 -8.55 -11.63 -15.66
C GLU A 35 -9.76 -10.76 -16.05
N GLY A 36 -9.56 -9.43 -16.10
CA GLY A 36 -10.61 -8.50 -16.48
C GLY A 36 -11.56 -8.10 -15.34
N GLU A 37 -11.36 -8.61 -14.13
CA GLU A 37 -12.16 -8.26 -12.96
C GLU A 37 -11.35 -7.47 -11.96
N ALA A 38 -11.98 -6.49 -11.33
CA ALA A 38 -11.36 -5.78 -10.22
C ALA A 38 -11.36 -6.69 -9.00
N ALA A 39 -10.19 -7.16 -8.62
CA ALA A 39 -10.01 -8.17 -7.57
C ALA A 39 -9.61 -7.57 -6.23
N GLY A 40 -9.10 -6.35 -6.21
CA GLY A 40 -8.65 -5.70 -5.00
C GLY A 40 -8.22 -4.28 -5.26
N GLY A 41 -7.50 -3.70 -4.31
CA GLY A 41 -7.02 -2.34 -4.44
C GLY A 41 -5.69 -2.14 -3.74
N ILE A 42 -4.96 -1.13 -4.20
CA ILE A 42 -3.70 -0.72 -3.62
C ILE A 42 -3.65 0.81 -3.61
N GLY A 43 -3.21 1.40 -2.51
CA GLY A 43 -3.12 2.84 -2.35
C GLY A 43 -1.73 3.29 -2.00
N ILE A 44 -1.42 4.51 -2.40
CA ILE A 44 -0.22 5.23 -1.98
C ILE A 44 -0.68 6.57 -1.40
N ILE A 45 -0.24 6.86 -0.19
CA ILE A 45 -0.51 8.12 0.48
C ILE A 45 0.79 8.90 0.55
N PHE A 46 0.88 9.97 -0.22
CA PHE A 46 2.06 10.85 -0.21
C PHE A 46 2.02 11.74 1.02
N LYS A 47 3.14 11.83 1.71
CA LYS A 47 3.28 12.67 2.90
C LYS A 47 3.70 14.08 2.54
N GLU A 48 3.60 14.98 3.51
CA GLU A 48 3.86 16.40 3.33
C GLU A 48 4.96 16.89 4.27
N ASN A 49 5.39 18.11 4.05
CA ASN A 49 6.39 18.79 4.88
C ASN A 49 7.70 18.01 4.97
N VAL A 50 8.17 17.79 6.17
CA VAL A 50 9.42 17.06 6.41
C VAL A 50 9.32 15.59 6.06
N TYR A 51 8.11 15.08 5.86
CA TYR A 51 7.85 13.68 5.48
C TYR A 51 7.62 13.51 3.98
N ARG A 52 7.79 14.55 3.17
CA ARG A 52 7.42 14.57 1.75
C ARG A 52 8.16 13.55 0.87
N LEU A 53 9.26 12.99 1.34
CA LEU A 53 9.98 11.94 0.61
C LEU A 53 9.59 10.53 1.05
N SER A 54 8.55 10.40 1.87
CA SER A 54 7.97 9.15 2.30
C SER A 54 6.56 8.99 1.75
N ALA A 55 6.14 7.75 1.57
CA ALA A 55 4.77 7.41 1.21
C ALA A 55 4.32 6.16 1.96
N GLU A 56 3.04 6.10 2.29
CA GLU A 56 2.45 4.94 2.95
C GLU A 56 1.66 4.14 1.93
N THR A 57 1.80 2.82 1.95
CA THR A 57 1.00 1.93 1.11
C THR A 57 0.00 1.15 1.94
N GLY A 58 -1.20 0.95 1.38
CA GLY A 58 -2.22 0.08 1.90
C GLY A 58 -2.81 -0.74 0.76
N TYR A 59 -3.36 -1.90 1.06
CA TYR A 59 -3.86 -2.81 0.03
C TYR A 59 -4.89 -3.78 0.59
N TRP A 60 -5.72 -4.32 -0.31
CA TRP A 60 -6.62 -5.42 -0.03
C TRP A 60 -6.83 -6.25 -1.29
N LEU A 61 -7.22 -7.51 -1.11
CA LEU A 61 -7.46 -8.43 -2.22
C LEU A 61 -8.64 -9.35 -1.85
N GLY A 62 -9.51 -9.61 -2.83
CA GLY A 62 -10.62 -10.54 -2.65
C GLY A 62 -10.13 -11.94 -2.32
N GLU A 63 -10.84 -12.62 -1.43
CA GLU A 63 -10.43 -13.92 -0.86
C GLU A 63 -10.10 -14.97 -1.92
N LYS A 64 -10.84 -15.02 -3.01
CA LYS A 64 -10.63 -16.01 -4.08
C LYS A 64 -9.28 -15.84 -4.81
N HIS A 65 -8.62 -14.71 -4.63
CA HIS A 65 -7.34 -14.43 -5.25
C HIS A 65 -6.16 -14.51 -4.28
N TRP A 66 -6.40 -14.86 -3.01
CA TRP A 66 -5.34 -14.98 -2.01
C TRP A 66 -4.36 -16.11 -2.34
N ARG A 67 -3.15 -16.01 -1.80
CA ARG A 67 -2.08 -17.03 -1.87
C ARG A 67 -1.56 -17.31 -3.28
N LYS A 68 -1.74 -16.36 -4.20
CA LYS A 68 -1.24 -16.47 -5.59
C LYS A 68 -0.11 -15.50 -5.89
N GLY A 69 0.34 -14.73 -4.90
CA GLY A 69 1.40 -13.74 -5.09
C GLY A 69 0.97 -12.48 -5.82
N ILE A 70 -0.31 -12.30 -6.09
CA ILE A 70 -0.85 -11.17 -6.87
C ILE A 70 -0.58 -9.85 -6.16
N THR A 71 -0.93 -9.76 -4.88
CA THR A 71 -0.77 -8.51 -4.12
C THR A 71 0.70 -8.17 -3.95
N SER A 72 1.55 -9.15 -3.63
CA SER A 72 2.99 -8.93 -3.50
C SER A 72 3.60 -8.38 -4.78
N GLU A 73 3.22 -8.94 -5.92
CA GLU A 73 3.69 -8.47 -7.22
C GLU A 73 3.20 -7.05 -7.51
N ALA A 74 1.94 -6.76 -7.22
CA ALA A 74 1.36 -5.43 -7.41
C ALA A 74 2.07 -4.38 -6.56
N ILE A 75 2.33 -4.69 -5.28
CA ILE A 75 3.03 -3.78 -4.37
C ILE A 75 4.46 -3.55 -4.86
N ALA A 76 5.16 -4.60 -5.26
CA ALA A 76 6.54 -4.49 -5.73
C ALA A 76 6.63 -3.62 -6.99
N LYS A 77 5.76 -3.86 -7.96
CA LYS A 77 5.73 -3.08 -9.21
C LYS A 77 5.35 -1.62 -8.98
N LEU A 78 4.36 -1.38 -8.13
CA LEU A 78 3.96 0.00 -7.82
C LEU A 78 5.08 0.73 -7.07
N SER A 79 5.75 0.06 -6.14
CA SER A 79 6.88 0.64 -5.41
C SER A 79 8.01 1.02 -6.36
N ASP A 80 8.36 0.13 -7.30
CA ASP A 80 9.37 0.42 -8.32
C ASP A 80 8.98 1.64 -9.14
N TYR A 81 7.72 1.72 -9.55
CA TYR A 81 7.21 2.84 -10.34
C TYR A 81 7.29 4.16 -9.56
N ILE A 82 6.88 4.16 -8.30
CA ILE A 82 6.94 5.35 -7.44
C ILE A 82 8.40 5.82 -7.28
N PHE A 83 9.32 4.90 -7.02
CA PHE A 83 10.73 5.24 -6.89
C PHE A 83 11.32 5.78 -8.19
N GLU A 84 10.87 5.27 -9.32
CA GLU A 84 11.36 5.72 -10.63
C GLU A 84 10.81 7.10 -11.02
N LYS A 85 9.52 7.35 -10.77
CA LYS A 85 8.81 8.51 -11.30
C LYS A 85 8.69 9.67 -10.32
N THR A 86 9.05 9.48 -9.07
CA THR A 86 8.95 10.53 -8.05
C THR A 86 10.26 10.65 -7.26
N GLU A 87 10.32 11.61 -6.36
CA GLU A 87 11.46 11.80 -5.46
C GLU A 87 11.34 10.96 -4.19
N ILE A 88 10.30 10.15 -4.05
CA ILE A 88 10.09 9.32 -2.88
C ILE A 88 11.27 8.37 -2.69
N VAL A 89 11.78 8.29 -1.46
CA VAL A 89 12.91 7.42 -1.11
C VAL A 89 12.53 6.32 -0.12
N ARG A 90 11.32 6.40 0.46
CA ARG A 90 10.84 5.47 1.47
C ARG A 90 9.35 5.21 1.29
N ILE A 91 8.99 3.93 1.17
CA ILE A 91 7.58 3.49 1.17
C ILE A 91 7.40 2.56 2.36
N TYR A 92 6.35 2.77 3.16
CA TYR A 92 6.10 1.96 4.33
C TYR A 92 4.64 1.50 4.41
N ALA A 93 4.42 0.43 5.16
CA ALA A 93 3.10 -0.11 5.43
C ALA A 93 2.96 -0.38 6.92
N GLU A 94 1.79 -0.12 7.48
CA GLU A 94 1.47 -0.36 8.88
C GLU A 94 0.46 -1.51 8.95
N ILE A 95 0.84 -2.58 9.65
CA ILE A 95 0.06 -3.82 9.70
C ILE A 95 -0.24 -4.16 11.15
N PHE A 96 -1.51 -4.45 11.45
CA PHE A 96 -1.93 -4.83 12.80
C PHE A 96 -1.44 -6.24 13.12
N SER A 97 -0.97 -6.45 14.36
CA SER A 97 -0.26 -7.65 14.75
C SER A 97 -0.93 -8.99 14.45
N PRO A 98 -2.27 -9.16 14.47
CA PRO A 98 -2.84 -10.46 14.12
C PRO A 98 -2.79 -10.80 12.63
N ASN A 99 -2.46 -9.83 11.77
CA ASN A 99 -2.55 -10.02 10.31
C ASN A 99 -1.27 -10.61 9.71
N MET A 100 -0.99 -11.86 10.04
CA MET A 100 0.18 -12.57 9.52
C MET A 100 0.21 -12.71 7.99
N PRO A 101 -0.92 -12.99 7.32
CA PRO A 101 -0.92 -13.05 5.86
C PRO A 101 -0.46 -11.75 5.20
N SER A 102 -0.86 -10.60 5.73
CA SER A 102 -0.42 -9.30 5.21
C SER A 102 1.07 -9.09 5.42
N MET A 103 1.62 -9.51 6.55
CA MET A 103 3.05 -9.43 6.83
C MET A 103 3.87 -10.26 5.85
N LYS A 104 3.40 -11.46 5.51
CA LYS A 104 4.04 -12.30 4.50
C LYS A 104 3.98 -11.66 3.12
N THR A 105 2.84 -11.08 2.78
CA THR A 105 2.63 -10.40 1.50
C THR A 105 3.60 -9.24 1.33
N ILE A 106 3.69 -8.37 2.32
CA ILE A 106 4.56 -7.19 2.24
C ILE A 106 6.04 -7.58 2.23
N SER A 107 6.41 -8.61 2.97
CA SER A 107 7.78 -9.14 2.98
C SER A 107 8.19 -9.66 1.60
N LYS A 108 7.30 -10.38 0.92
CA LYS A 108 7.54 -10.86 -0.46
C LYS A 108 7.73 -9.71 -1.44
N ALA A 109 7.12 -8.57 -1.19
CA ALA A 109 7.24 -7.39 -2.04
C ALA A 109 8.57 -6.64 -1.83
N GLY A 110 9.44 -7.15 -0.97
CA GLY A 110 10.76 -6.56 -0.71
C GLY A 110 10.80 -5.58 0.45
N PHE A 111 9.74 -5.50 1.24
CA PHE A 111 9.69 -4.66 2.43
C PHE A 111 10.29 -5.41 3.62
N VAL A 112 10.89 -4.68 4.54
CA VAL A 112 11.57 -5.22 5.72
C VAL A 112 10.91 -4.66 6.97
N LEU A 113 10.77 -5.48 8.01
CA LEU A 113 10.25 -5.03 9.29
C LEU A 113 11.18 -3.97 9.88
N GLU A 114 10.64 -2.79 10.13
CA GLU A 114 11.39 -1.65 10.66
C GLU A 114 11.14 -1.43 12.14
N ALA A 115 9.88 -1.59 12.58
CA ALA A 115 9.50 -1.30 13.95
C ALA A 115 8.24 -2.06 14.35
N ILE A 116 8.10 -2.28 15.65
CA ILE A 116 6.87 -2.80 16.26
C ILE A 116 6.45 -1.79 17.32
N ASN A 117 5.33 -1.13 17.09
CA ASN A 117 4.77 -0.15 18.01
C ASN A 117 3.79 -0.87 18.94
N LYS A 118 4.18 -1.04 20.19
CA LYS A 118 3.39 -1.79 21.17
C LYS A 118 2.12 -1.05 21.55
N ASN A 119 0.99 -1.77 21.56
CA ASN A 119 -0.32 -1.24 21.95
C ASN A 119 -0.73 0.02 21.20
N ALA A 120 -0.26 0.17 19.96
CA ALA A 120 -0.49 1.37 19.17
C ALA A 120 -1.88 1.44 18.54
N VAL A 121 -2.61 0.31 18.51
CA VAL A 121 -3.92 0.23 17.84
C VAL A 121 -4.97 -0.28 18.84
N PHE A 122 -6.07 0.44 18.92
CA PHE A 122 -7.25 0.00 19.66
C PHE A 122 -8.39 -0.20 18.68
N LYS A 123 -8.82 -1.45 18.50
CA LYS A 123 -9.86 -1.80 17.54
C LYS A 123 -10.75 -2.88 18.11
N ASN A 124 -12.07 -2.68 18.04
CA ASN A 124 -13.07 -3.62 18.53
C ASN A 124 -12.83 -4.04 19.99
N GLY A 125 -12.42 -3.09 20.84
CA GLY A 125 -12.16 -3.34 22.25
C GLY A 125 -10.84 -4.06 22.55
N VAL A 126 -9.98 -4.25 21.55
CA VAL A 126 -8.71 -4.98 21.69
C VAL A 126 -7.52 -4.09 21.38
N LEU A 127 -6.53 -4.08 22.26
CA LEU A 127 -5.24 -3.44 22.01
C LEU A 127 -4.38 -4.37 21.15
N MET A 128 -3.75 -3.81 20.14
CA MET A 128 -2.89 -4.54 19.21
C MET A 128 -1.61 -3.77 18.96
N ASP A 129 -0.56 -4.50 18.60
CA ASP A 129 0.67 -3.90 18.13
C ASP A 129 0.53 -3.52 16.66
N GLN A 130 1.32 -2.55 16.25
CA GLN A 130 1.40 -2.13 14.85
C GLN A 130 2.80 -2.42 14.35
N HIS A 131 2.89 -3.26 13.32
CA HIS A 131 4.14 -3.58 12.66
C HIS A 131 4.36 -2.63 11.50
N VAL A 132 5.53 -2.01 11.43
CA VAL A 132 5.89 -1.10 10.34
C VAL A 132 6.91 -1.80 9.46
N TYR A 133 6.55 -1.99 8.19
CA TYR A 133 7.42 -2.53 7.17
C TYR A 133 7.79 -1.43 6.20
N CYS A 134 9.04 -1.36 5.77
CA CYS A 134 9.45 -0.33 4.83
C CYS A 134 10.35 -0.88 3.72
N ARG A 135 10.36 -0.16 2.60
CA ARG A 135 11.26 -0.38 1.49
C ARG A 135 11.89 0.95 1.13
N LEU A 136 13.21 0.98 1.04
CA LEU A 136 13.96 2.16 0.65
C LEU A 136 14.34 2.08 -0.83
N ARG A 137 14.50 3.26 -1.42
CA ARG A 137 14.98 3.38 -2.79
C ARG A 137 16.37 2.77 -2.95
#